data_99bb91c9651919e6d58b05705ab01a51
#
_entry.id   99bb91c9651919e6d58b05705ab01a51
#
_cell.length_a   1.000
_cell.length_b   1.000
_cell.length_c   1.000
_cell.angle_alpha   90.00
_cell.angle_beta   90.00
_cell.angle_gamma   90.00
#
_symmetry.space_group_name_H-M   'P 1'
#
loop_
_entity.id
_entity.type
_entity.pdbx_description
1 polymer ?
#
loop_
_entity_poly.entity_id
_entity_poly.type
_entity_poly.pdbx_seq_one_letter_code
_entity_poly.pdbx_strand_id
1 'polypeptide(L)'
;MIEPSTVRFASAGVYAVSAVVLLALARRKPPELRRYCYPFVAVVALAGVGIGTWGAGIGAFSVGSGTLEAGQLLSDYVAYPFLFGFAAFVSGAGRRYVWGIVALTVAMRLGYDFAEVFEGALATAGTLGILVGYATLLGLFFGPIAGAAARQPPARELFYKKTRNLALFAFGVLIAWAMLQIAGLFDQFSAAVTLEYLDLLLRVGFAGFVCANVETLAAEADSEIGEEDGDAGRGTTATVSVSSAD
;
A
#
# COMPACT_ATOMS: atom_id res chain seq x y z
N MET A 1 -9.48 -28.62 18.89
CA MET A 1 -8.51 -27.77 18.12
C MET A 1 -9.33 -26.79 17.32
N ILE A 2 -8.91 -25.52 17.26
CA ILE A 2 -9.55 -24.50 16.39
C ILE A 2 -9.10 -24.79 14.96
N GLU A 3 -10.05 -24.88 14.04
CA GLU A 3 -9.74 -25.12 12.63
C GLU A 3 -9.27 -23.84 11.92
N PRO A 4 -8.36 -23.91 10.93
CA PRO A 4 -7.92 -22.75 10.16
C PRO A 4 -9.07 -21.99 9.47
N SER A 5 -10.14 -22.67 9.09
CA SER A 5 -11.37 -22.07 8.55
C SER A 5 -12.01 -21.08 9.53
N THR A 6 -12.04 -21.41 10.82
CA THR A 6 -12.57 -20.53 11.87
C THR A 6 -11.77 -19.24 11.97
N VAL A 7 -10.42 -19.32 11.89
CA VAL A 7 -9.54 -18.14 11.88
C VAL A 7 -9.87 -17.26 10.69
N ARG A 8 -10.01 -17.82 9.50
CA ARG A 8 -10.33 -17.09 8.27
C ARG A 8 -11.70 -16.40 8.34
N PHE A 9 -12.72 -17.05 8.86
CA PHE A 9 -14.03 -16.41 9.06
C PHE A 9 -13.99 -15.28 10.09
N ALA A 10 -13.22 -15.45 11.18
CA ALA A 10 -13.01 -14.39 12.15
C ALA A 10 -12.30 -13.18 11.49
N SER A 11 -11.24 -13.43 10.71
CA SER A 11 -10.53 -12.40 9.95
C SER A 11 -11.44 -11.70 8.95
N ALA A 12 -12.26 -12.44 8.19
CA ALA A 12 -13.24 -11.86 7.27
C ALA A 12 -14.22 -10.91 8.00
N GLY A 13 -14.66 -11.28 9.21
CA GLY A 13 -15.48 -10.42 10.07
C GLY A 13 -14.75 -9.14 10.47
N VAL A 14 -13.47 -9.24 10.85
CA VAL A 14 -12.64 -8.06 11.19
C VAL A 14 -12.46 -7.15 9.97
N TYR A 15 -12.21 -7.71 8.78
CA TYR A 15 -12.13 -6.94 7.54
C TYR A 15 -13.46 -6.23 7.22
N ALA A 16 -14.60 -6.88 7.39
CA ALA A 16 -15.90 -6.29 7.14
C ALA A 16 -16.16 -5.08 8.08
N VAL A 17 -15.88 -5.25 9.39
CA VAL A 17 -16.00 -4.15 10.37
C VAL A 17 -15.03 -3.03 10.02
N SER A 18 -13.78 -3.36 9.67
CA SER A 18 -12.76 -2.38 9.29
C SER A 18 -13.15 -1.59 8.05
N ALA A 19 -13.72 -2.24 7.03
CA ALA A 19 -14.23 -1.59 5.82
C ALA A 19 -15.34 -0.59 6.13
N VAL A 20 -16.29 -0.95 7.02
CA VAL A 20 -17.36 -0.04 7.48
C VAL A 20 -16.79 1.15 8.22
N VAL A 21 -15.86 0.94 9.15
CA VAL A 21 -15.19 2.02 9.90
C VAL A 21 -14.42 2.95 8.95
N LEU A 22 -13.63 2.39 8.03
CA LEU A 22 -12.89 3.17 7.04
C LEU A 22 -13.82 3.95 6.12
N LEU A 23 -14.96 3.37 5.71
CA LEU A 23 -15.97 4.05 4.91
C LEU A 23 -16.58 5.23 5.70
N ALA A 24 -16.88 5.04 6.98
CA ALA A 24 -17.39 6.11 7.85
C ALA A 24 -16.36 7.24 8.00
N LEU A 25 -15.08 6.91 8.18
CA LEU A 25 -13.97 7.87 8.23
C LEU A 25 -13.82 8.62 6.90
N ALA A 26 -13.85 7.90 5.77
CA ALA A 26 -13.76 8.50 4.44
C ALA A 26 -14.91 9.49 4.17
N ARG A 27 -16.12 9.16 4.60
CA ARG A 27 -17.30 10.05 4.45
C ARG A 27 -17.20 11.34 5.27
N ARG A 28 -16.40 11.35 6.35
CA ARG A 28 -16.17 12.56 7.16
C ARG A 28 -15.14 13.51 6.54
N LYS A 29 -14.37 13.05 5.55
CA LYS A 29 -13.38 13.87 4.85
C LYS A 29 -14.05 14.77 3.80
N PRO A 30 -13.42 15.92 3.44
CA PRO A 30 -13.85 16.75 2.31
C PRO A 30 -14.01 15.93 1.02
N PRO A 31 -14.97 16.31 0.14
CA PRO A 31 -15.24 15.54 -1.09
C PRO A 31 -14.01 15.26 -1.95
N GLU A 32 -13.11 16.24 -2.04
CA GLU A 32 -11.87 16.19 -2.83
C GLU A 32 -10.90 15.10 -2.33
N LEU A 33 -10.93 14.81 -1.02
CA LEU A 33 -10.05 13.83 -0.38
C LEU A 33 -10.65 12.43 -0.32
N ARG A 34 -11.97 12.29 -0.43
CA ARG A 34 -12.65 10.98 -0.41
C ARG A 34 -12.15 10.06 -1.52
N ARG A 35 -11.82 10.62 -2.69
CA ARG A 35 -11.26 9.87 -3.82
C ARG A 35 -9.99 9.10 -3.51
N TYR A 36 -9.21 9.55 -2.52
CA TYR A 36 -8.01 8.85 -2.06
C TYR A 36 -8.31 7.77 -1.02
N CYS A 37 -9.40 7.90 -0.25
CA CYS A 37 -9.78 6.94 0.78
C CYS A 37 -10.60 5.76 0.23
N TYR A 38 -11.52 6.00 -0.70
CA TYR A 38 -12.41 4.95 -1.22
C TYR A 38 -11.69 3.74 -1.82
N PRO A 39 -10.59 3.87 -2.58
CA PRO A 39 -9.84 2.71 -3.05
C PRO A 39 -9.32 1.83 -1.92
N PHE A 40 -8.90 2.41 -0.79
CA PHE A 40 -8.47 1.64 0.38
C PHE A 40 -9.63 0.89 1.03
N VAL A 41 -10.81 1.52 1.12
CA VAL A 41 -12.03 0.84 1.59
C VAL A 41 -12.35 -0.36 0.68
N ALA A 42 -12.24 -0.18 -0.64
CA ALA A 42 -12.48 -1.25 -1.61
C ALA A 42 -11.46 -2.40 -1.46
N VAL A 43 -10.17 -2.09 -1.29
CA VAL A 43 -9.11 -3.10 -1.07
C VAL A 43 -9.36 -3.89 0.22
N VAL A 44 -9.73 -3.22 1.32
CA VAL A 44 -10.05 -3.89 2.60
C VAL A 44 -11.31 -4.75 2.48
N ALA A 45 -12.35 -4.26 1.79
CA ALA A 45 -13.57 -5.04 1.55
C ALA A 45 -13.29 -6.27 0.66
N LEU A 46 -12.48 -6.10 -0.40
CA LEU A 46 -12.07 -7.21 -1.28
C LEU A 46 -11.28 -8.27 -0.50
N ALA A 47 -10.40 -7.85 0.42
CA ALA A 47 -9.67 -8.77 1.29
C ALA A 47 -10.62 -9.58 2.17
N GLY A 48 -11.61 -8.94 2.77
CA GLY A 48 -12.63 -9.63 3.57
C GLY A 48 -13.42 -10.67 2.78
N VAL A 49 -13.81 -10.34 1.55
CA VAL A 49 -14.49 -11.28 0.64
C VAL A 49 -13.55 -12.43 0.26
N GLY A 50 -12.31 -12.13 -0.12
CA GLY A 50 -11.32 -13.14 -0.51
C GLY A 50 -11.03 -14.16 0.59
N ILE A 51 -10.81 -13.68 1.82
CA ILE A 51 -10.57 -14.53 2.98
C ILE A 51 -11.84 -15.33 3.38
N GLY A 52 -13.02 -14.70 3.28
CA GLY A 52 -14.29 -15.36 3.54
C GLY A 52 -14.56 -16.49 2.55
N THR A 53 -14.31 -16.30 1.25
CA THR A 53 -14.44 -17.36 0.24
C THR A 53 -13.42 -18.49 0.47
N TRP A 54 -12.19 -18.14 0.85
CA TRP A 54 -11.18 -19.12 1.24
C TRP A 54 -11.62 -19.95 2.46
N GLY A 55 -12.12 -19.28 3.52
CA GLY A 55 -12.66 -19.97 4.70
C GLY A 55 -13.80 -20.94 4.37
N ALA A 56 -14.61 -20.62 3.35
CA ALA A 56 -15.69 -21.47 2.86
C ALA A 56 -15.24 -22.56 1.86
N GLY A 57 -13.96 -22.61 1.48
CA GLY A 57 -13.44 -23.53 0.45
C GLY A 57 -13.98 -23.24 -0.96
N ILE A 58 -14.40 -21.98 -1.21
CA ILE A 58 -14.97 -21.57 -2.51
C ILE A 58 -13.87 -21.00 -3.38
N GLY A 59 -13.73 -21.54 -4.61
CA GLY A 59 -12.76 -21.07 -5.59
C GLY A 59 -11.38 -21.68 -5.44
N ALA A 60 -11.24 -22.77 -4.69
CA ALA A 60 -10.02 -23.56 -4.63
C ALA A 60 -9.79 -24.31 -5.95
N PHE A 61 -8.57 -24.26 -6.48
CA PHE A 61 -8.16 -25.01 -7.65
C PHE A 61 -6.71 -25.46 -7.52
N SER A 62 -6.44 -26.67 -8.01
CA SER A 62 -5.12 -27.29 -7.92
C SER A 62 -4.23 -26.85 -9.08
N VAL A 63 -3.00 -26.45 -8.77
CA VAL A 63 -1.95 -26.10 -9.75
C VAL A 63 -0.65 -26.76 -9.28
N GLY A 64 -0.01 -27.54 -10.14
CA GLY A 64 1.23 -28.24 -9.77
C GLY A 64 0.99 -29.19 -8.59
N SER A 65 1.78 -29.05 -7.53
CA SER A 65 1.65 -29.81 -6.27
C SER A 65 0.83 -29.09 -5.20
N GLY A 66 0.42 -27.83 -5.46
CA GLY A 66 -0.29 -26.98 -4.49
C GLY A 66 -1.75 -26.72 -4.84
N THR A 67 -2.42 -26.00 -3.97
CA THR A 67 -3.78 -25.49 -4.17
C THR A 67 -3.80 -23.99 -4.01
N LEU A 68 -4.37 -23.29 -4.99
CA LEU A 68 -4.56 -21.84 -4.98
C LEU A 68 -6.02 -21.49 -4.74
N GLU A 69 -6.26 -20.36 -4.09
CA GLU A 69 -7.58 -19.87 -3.74
C GLU A 69 -7.87 -18.58 -4.52
N ALA A 70 -8.82 -18.62 -5.44
CA ALA A 70 -9.12 -17.52 -6.36
C ALA A 70 -9.43 -16.20 -5.64
N GLY A 71 -10.17 -16.25 -4.52
CA GLY A 71 -10.53 -15.08 -3.73
C GLY A 71 -9.31 -14.42 -3.09
N GLN A 72 -8.38 -15.20 -2.54
CA GLN A 72 -7.14 -14.72 -1.97
C GLN A 72 -6.23 -14.15 -3.06
N LEU A 73 -6.05 -14.89 -4.16
CA LEU A 73 -5.24 -14.42 -5.30
C LEU A 73 -5.71 -13.04 -5.77
N LEU A 74 -7.01 -12.90 -6.07
CA LEU A 74 -7.56 -11.62 -6.54
C LEU A 74 -7.30 -10.51 -5.53
N SER A 75 -7.50 -10.78 -4.24
CA SER A 75 -7.25 -9.83 -3.17
C SER A 75 -5.79 -9.38 -3.13
N ASP A 76 -4.84 -10.32 -3.20
CA ASP A 76 -3.41 -10.04 -3.08
C ASP A 76 -2.85 -9.30 -4.30
N TYR A 77 -3.26 -9.73 -5.51
CA TYR A 77 -2.88 -9.08 -6.77
C TYR A 77 -3.44 -7.67 -6.93
N VAL A 78 -4.47 -7.31 -6.18
CA VAL A 78 -4.99 -5.93 -6.11
C VAL A 78 -4.35 -5.16 -4.96
N ALA A 79 -4.32 -5.73 -3.75
CA ALA A 79 -3.92 -5.01 -2.55
C ALA A 79 -2.45 -4.59 -2.57
N TYR A 80 -1.51 -5.53 -2.75
CA TYR A 80 -0.09 -5.21 -2.64
C TYR A 80 0.37 -4.21 -3.71
N PRO A 81 0.07 -4.38 -5.00
CA PRO A 81 0.43 -3.40 -6.01
C PRO A 81 -0.19 -2.02 -5.75
N PHE A 82 -1.43 -1.98 -5.26
CA PHE A 82 -2.11 -0.74 -4.93
C PHE A 82 -1.44 -0.02 -3.75
N LEU A 83 -1.16 -0.72 -2.64
CA LEU A 83 -0.53 -0.13 -1.46
C LEU A 83 0.85 0.47 -1.76
N PHE A 84 1.70 -0.30 -2.46
CA PHE A 84 3.03 0.16 -2.83
C PHE A 84 3.01 1.22 -3.95
N GLY A 85 2.12 1.07 -4.93
CA GLY A 85 1.89 2.07 -5.97
C GLY A 85 1.43 3.41 -5.38
N PHE A 86 0.54 3.39 -4.39
CA PHE A 86 0.11 4.58 -3.66
C PHE A 86 1.26 5.21 -2.87
N ALA A 87 2.08 4.43 -2.17
CA ALA A 87 3.26 4.93 -1.47
C ALA A 87 4.24 5.64 -2.44
N ALA A 88 4.45 5.08 -3.64
CA ALA A 88 5.24 5.72 -4.68
C ALA A 88 4.56 6.99 -5.24
N PHE A 89 3.24 6.98 -5.41
CA PHE A 89 2.46 8.15 -5.85
C PHE A 89 2.59 9.32 -4.88
N VAL A 90 2.48 9.08 -3.58
CA VAL A 90 2.61 10.11 -2.53
C VAL A 90 3.95 10.86 -2.62
N SER A 91 5.02 10.18 -3.03
CA SER A 91 6.34 10.80 -3.17
C SER A 91 6.45 11.86 -4.27
N GLY A 92 5.45 11.95 -5.17
CA GLY A 92 5.54 12.76 -6.38
C GLY A 92 6.47 12.17 -7.45
N ALA A 93 6.90 10.91 -7.30
CA ALA A 93 7.68 10.22 -8.32
C ALA A 93 6.89 10.07 -9.63
N GLY A 94 7.59 10.20 -10.75
CA GLY A 94 6.97 10.10 -12.07
C GLY A 94 6.25 8.76 -12.30
N ARG A 95 5.26 8.75 -13.18
CA ARG A 95 4.40 7.58 -13.49
C ARG A 95 5.19 6.29 -13.74
N ARG A 96 6.39 6.40 -14.33
CA ARG A 96 7.26 5.23 -14.57
C ARG A 96 7.64 4.50 -13.29
N TYR A 97 7.90 5.21 -12.20
CA TYR A 97 8.22 4.60 -10.91
C TYR A 97 6.99 3.95 -10.28
N VAL A 98 5.83 4.62 -10.33
CA VAL A 98 4.57 4.05 -9.82
C VAL A 98 4.26 2.73 -10.52
N TRP A 99 4.25 2.70 -11.85
CA TRP A 99 3.98 1.48 -12.61
C TRP A 99 5.09 0.43 -12.47
N GLY A 100 6.36 0.85 -12.33
CA GLY A 100 7.47 -0.05 -12.04
C GLY A 100 7.30 -0.76 -10.69
N ILE A 101 6.87 -0.04 -9.65
CA ILE A 101 6.56 -0.62 -8.33
C ILE A 101 5.36 -1.58 -8.42
N VAL A 102 4.29 -1.20 -9.12
CA VAL A 102 3.13 -2.06 -9.36
C VAL A 102 3.56 -3.36 -10.05
N ALA A 103 4.32 -3.28 -11.14
CA ALA A 103 4.81 -4.45 -11.86
C ALA A 103 5.73 -5.32 -11.00
N LEU A 104 6.62 -4.70 -10.22
CA LEU A 104 7.53 -5.41 -9.32
C LEU A 104 6.78 -6.17 -8.23
N THR A 105 5.78 -5.56 -7.60
CA THR A 105 4.98 -6.21 -6.55
C THR A 105 4.11 -7.34 -7.11
N VAL A 106 3.56 -7.19 -8.33
CA VAL A 106 2.90 -8.28 -9.05
C VAL A 106 3.86 -9.44 -9.32
N ALA A 107 5.09 -9.14 -9.80
CA ALA A 107 6.10 -10.15 -10.06
C ALA A 107 6.53 -10.89 -8.78
N MET A 108 6.65 -10.18 -7.65
CA MET A 108 6.95 -10.79 -6.35
C MET A 108 5.81 -11.70 -5.89
N ARG A 109 4.56 -11.31 -6.09
CA ARG A 109 3.40 -12.15 -5.76
C ARG A 109 3.37 -13.42 -6.62
N LEU A 110 3.63 -13.30 -7.93
CA LEU A 110 3.82 -14.46 -8.82
C LEU A 110 4.95 -15.37 -8.33
N GLY A 111 6.06 -14.79 -7.88
CA GLY A 111 7.17 -15.55 -7.28
C GLY A 111 6.74 -16.37 -6.07
N TYR A 112 5.88 -15.79 -5.22
CA TYR A 112 5.31 -16.51 -4.07
C TYR A 112 4.42 -17.68 -4.52
N ASP A 113 3.52 -17.46 -5.47
CA ASP A 113 2.65 -18.52 -5.99
C ASP A 113 3.47 -19.67 -6.60
N PHE A 114 4.55 -19.34 -7.33
CA PHE A 114 5.45 -20.38 -7.86
C PHE A 114 6.19 -21.15 -6.77
N ALA A 115 6.62 -20.46 -5.71
CA ALA A 115 7.25 -21.13 -4.58
C ALA A 115 6.29 -22.04 -3.81
N GLU A 116 4.99 -21.72 -3.82
CA GLU A 116 3.95 -22.48 -3.12
C GLU A 116 3.46 -23.70 -3.92
N VAL A 117 3.31 -23.57 -5.24
CA VAL A 117 2.65 -24.61 -6.06
C VAL A 117 3.59 -25.50 -6.84
N PHE A 118 4.86 -25.12 -6.99
CA PHE A 118 5.85 -25.92 -7.70
C PHE A 118 6.93 -26.42 -6.75
N GLU A 119 7.71 -27.40 -7.24
CA GLU A 119 8.85 -27.96 -6.54
C GLU A 119 10.16 -27.72 -7.32
N GLY A 120 11.28 -27.95 -6.68
CA GLY A 120 12.61 -27.90 -7.32
C GLY A 120 13.00 -26.51 -7.80
N ALA A 121 13.46 -26.41 -9.04
CA ALA A 121 14.04 -25.19 -9.59
C ALA A 121 13.04 -24.03 -9.70
N LEU A 122 11.76 -24.29 -9.98
CA LEU A 122 10.72 -23.26 -10.08
C LEU A 122 10.38 -22.66 -8.72
N ALA A 123 10.26 -23.50 -7.68
CA ALA A 123 10.05 -23.01 -6.30
C ALA A 123 11.25 -22.16 -5.84
N THR A 124 12.48 -22.61 -6.12
CA THR A 124 13.69 -21.86 -5.78
C THR A 124 13.74 -20.52 -6.53
N ALA A 125 13.41 -20.50 -7.82
CA ALA A 125 13.37 -19.28 -8.62
C ALA A 125 12.30 -18.30 -8.08
N GLY A 126 11.13 -18.80 -7.69
CA GLY A 126 10.07 -18.01 -7.05
C GLY A 126 10.56 -17.36 -5.75
N THR A 127 11.15 -18.16 -4.86
CA THR A 127 11.72 -17.68 -3.58
C THR A 127 12.81 -16.61 -3.79
N LEU A 128 13.73 -16.84 -4.70
CA LEU A 128 14.77 -15.86 -5.04
C LEU A 128 14.16 -14.59 -5.64
N GLY A 129 13.11 -14.74 -6.47
CA GLY A 129 12.37 -13.62 -7.06
C GLY A 129 11.77 -12.70 -6.00
N ILE A 130 11.22 -13.26 -4.93
CA ILE A 130 10.68 -12.49 -3.80
C ILE A 130 11.81 -11.70 -3.11
N LEU A 131 12.93 -12.35 -2.79
CA LEU A 131 14.03 -11.72 -2.06
C LEU A 131 14.69 -10.60 -2.88
N VAL A 132 14.99 -10.87 -4.16
CA VAL A 132 15.56 -9.88 -5.10
C VAL A 132 14.55 -8.74 -5.32
N GLY A 133 13.27 -9.06 -5.48
CA GLY A 133 12.20 -8.08 -5.63
C GLY A 133 12.12 -7.17 -4.42
N TYR A 134 12.18 -7.70 -3.20
CA TYR A 134 12.15 -6.90 -1.98
C TYR A 134 13.39 -6.02 -1.84
N ALA A 135 14.58 -6.53 -2.12
CA ALA A 135 15.80 -5.72 -2.15
C ALA A 135 15.70 -4.58 -3.18
N THR A 136 15.10 -4.86 -4.34
CA THR A 136 14.83 -3.84 -5.37
C THR A 136 13.82 -2.80 -4.89
N LEU A 137 12.74 -3.21 -4.21
CA LEU A 137 11.80 -2.28 -3.59
C LEU A 137 12.49 -1.35 -2.60
N LEU A 138 13.32 -1.90 -1.71
CA LEU A 138 14.11 -1.10 -0.77
C LEU A 138 14.99 -0.09 -1.52
N GLY A 139 15.74 -0.53 -2.53
CA GLY A 139 16.59 0.34 -3.34
C GLY A 139 15.81 1.48 -4.02
N LEU A 140 14.65 1.18 -4.60
CA LEU A 140 13.80 2.18 -5.25
C LEU A 140 13.20 3.17 -4.25
N PHE A 141 12.66 2.69 -3.13
CA PHE A 141 12.01 3.53 -2.13
C PHE A 141 12.98 4.39 -1.31
N PHE A 142 14.20 3.92 -1.06
CA PHE A 142 15.23 4.71 -0.37
C PHE A 142 16.12 5.52 -1.33
N GLY A 143 16.11 5.21 -2.61
CA GLY A 143 16.86 5.89 -3.67
C GLY A 143 16.00 6.90 -4.43
N PRO A 144 15.66 6.63 -5.71
CA PRO A 144 15.05 7.63 -6.60
C PRO A 144 13.67 8.13 -6.13
N ILE A 145 12.87 7.27 -5.50
CA ILE A 145 11.54 7.66 -4.98
C ILE A 145 11.69 8.59 -3.77
N ALA A 146 12.64 8.32 -2.86
CA ALA A 146 12.95 9.22 -1.76
C ALA A 146 13.49 10.57 -2.25
N GLY A 147 14.32 10.55 -3.31
CA GLY A 147 14.81 11.77 -3.95
C GLY A 147 13.69 12.63 -4.58
N ALA A 148 12.62 12.02 -5.06
CA ALA A 148 11.44 12.74 -5.52
C ALA A 148 10.66 13.34 -4.33
N ALA A 149 10.49 12.56 -3.27
CA ALA A 149 9.79 13.01 -2.06
C ALA A 149 10.48 14.20 -1.36
N ALA A 150 11.81 14.24 -1.39
CA ALA A 150 12.57 15.35 -0.82
C ALA A 150 12.37 16.71 -1.52
N ARG A 151 11.72 16.69 -2.70
CA ARG A 151 11.34 17.90 -3.43
C ARG A 151 9.91 18.35 -3.16
N GLN A 152 9.16 17.56 -2.38
CA GLN A 152 7.80 17.86 -1.99
C GLN A 152 7.76 18.74 -0.74
N PRO A 153 6.66 19.43 -0.44
CA PRO A 153 6.47 20.15 0.81
C PRO A 153 6.74 19.27 2.04
N PRO A 154 7.26 19.82 3.14
CA PRO A 154 7.69 19.05 4.32
C PRO A 154 6.62 18.10 4.88
N ALA A 155 5.34 18.52 4.85
CA ALA A 155 4.22 17.70 5.32
C ALA A 155 4.04 16.43 4.45
N ARG A 156 4.13 16.57 3.13
CA ARG A 156 4.00 15.48 2.16
C ARG A 156 5.23 14.57 2.19
N GLU A 157 6.43 15.12 2.32
CA GLU A 157 7.65 14.34 2.51
C GLU A 157 7.55 13.47 3.77
N LEU A 158 7.09 14.05 4.89
CA LEU A 158 6.89 13.30 6.13
C LEU A 158 5.83 12.20 5.97
N PHE A 159 4.72 12.51 5.30
CA PHE A 159 3.67 11.53 5.00
C PHE A 159 4.22 10.38 4.16
N TYR A 160 4.98 10.68 3.10
CA TYR A 160 5.69 9.67 2.32
C TYR A 160 6.61 8.80 3.17
N LYS A 161 7.48 9.40 4.00
CA LYS A 161 8.43 8.67 4.86
C LYS A 161 7.70 7.68 5.78
N LYS A 162 6.59 8.10 6.39
CA LYS A 162 5.79 7.25 7.26
C LYS A 162 5.09 6.14 6.48
N THR A 163 4.45 6.48 5.34
CA THR A 163 3.78 5.53 4.45
C THR A 163 4.75 4.46 3.92
N ARG A 164 5.91 4.89 3.42
CA ARG A 164 6.99 4.01 2.97
C ARG A 164 7.45 3.06 4.08
N ASN A 165 7.78 3.62 5.25
CA ASN A 165 8.33 2.82 6.33
C ASN A 165 7.30 1.78 6.83
N LEU A 166 6.02 2.17 6.95
CA LEU A 166 4.95 1.26 7.32
C LEU A 166 4.80 0.12 6.29
N ALA A 167 4.73 0.47 4.99
CA ALA A 167 4.59 -0.51 3.92
C ALA A 167 5.76 -1.48 3.87
N LEU A 168 6.99 -0.95 3.81
CA LEU A 168 8.20 -1.78 3.71
C LEU A 168 8.42 -2.63 4.96
N PHE A 169 8.19 -2.09 6.15
CA PHE A 169 8.32 -2.86 7.39
C PHE A 169 7.31 -4.01 7.45
N ALA A 170 6.01 -3.71 7.29
CA ALA A 170 4.97 -4.73 7.38
C ALA A 170 5.13 -5.82 6.29
N PHE A 171 5.50 -5.42 5.07
CA PHE A 171 5.75 -6.36 3.98
C PHE A 171 7.04 -7.17 4.19
N GLY A 172 8.08 -6.57 4.75
CA GLY A 172 9.31 -7.27 5.14
C GLY A 172 9.05 -8.36 6.18
N VAL A 173 8.20 -8.06 7.18
CA VAL A 173 7.77 -9.07 8.18
C VAL A 173 6.94 -10.18 7.51
N LEU A 174 6.07 -9.83 6.55
CA LEU A 174 5.31 -10.81 5.78
C LEU A 174 6.21 -11.73 4.95
N ILE A 175 7.25 -11.18 4.31
CA ILE A 175 8.27 -11.97 3.58
C ILE A 175 9.04 -12.87 4.55
N ALA A 176 9.46 -12.36 5.69
CA ALA A 176 10.15 -13.16 6.71
C ALA A 176 9.25 -14.33 7.16
N TRP A 177 7.96 -14.06 7.40
CA TRP A 177 6.98 -15.10 7.69
C TRP A 177 6.90 -16.14 6.58
N ALA A 178 6.80 -15.70 5.30
CA ALA A 178 6.74 -16.59 4.15
C ALA A 178 7.99 -17.50 4.05
N MET A 179 9.18 -16.96 4.32
CA MET A 179 10.42 -17.76 4.34
C MET A 179 10.41 -18.81 5.46
N LEU A 180 9.92 -18.45 6.66
CA LEU A 180 9.80 -19.37 7.78
C LEU A 180 8.74 -20.46 7.52
N GLN A 181 7.67 -20.10 6.80
CA GLN A 181 6.63 -21.05 6.35
C GLN A 181 7.20 -22.06 5.36
N ILE A 182 7.91 -21.58 4.33
CA ILE A 182 8.59 -22.43 3.34
C ILE A 182 9.62 -23.35 4.00
N ALA A 183 10.31 -22.86 5.05
CA ALA A 183 11.24 -23.67 5.84
C ALA A 183 10.56 -24.71 6.77
N GLY A 184 9.21 -24.75 6.81
CA GLY A 184 8.45 -25.69 7.63
C GLY A 184 8.51 -25.43 9.14
N LEU A 185 8.80 -24.20 9.56
CA LEU A 185 8.95 -23.83 10.99
C LEU A 185 7.61 -23.54 11.68
N PHE A 186 6.52 -23.44 10.94
CA PHE A 186 5.18 -23.25 11.49
C PHE A 186 4.31 -24.49 11.30
N ASP A 187 3.52 -24.82 12.33
CA ASP A 187 2.35 -25.68 12.14
C ASP A 187 1.24 -24.92 11.39
N GLN A 188 0.28 -25.67 10.84
CA GLN A 188 -0.77 -25.12 9.98
C GLN A 188 -1.64 -24.05 10.69
N PHE A 189 -1.88 -24.19 11.98
CA PHE A 189 -2.69 -23.24 12.75
C PHE A 189 -1.89 -21.94 13.01
N SER A 190 -0.66 -22.06 13.51
CA SER A 190 0.21 -20.90 13.77
C SER A 190 0.51 -20.13 12.49
N ALA A 191 0.71 -20.84 11.37
CA ALA A 191 0.89 -20.23 10.07
C ALA A 191 -0.33 -19.40 9.67
N ALA A 192 -1.55 -19.95 9.77
CA ALA A 192 -2.78 -19.26 9.41
C ALA A 192 -3.02 -18.02 10.28
N VAL A 193 -2.90 -18.15 11.61
CA VAL A 193 -3.12 -17.02 12.55
C VAL A 193 -2.13 -15.89 12.29
N THR A 194 -0.86 -16.22 12.12
CA THR A 194 0.19 -15.21 11.92
C THR A 194 0.01 -14.50 10.57
N LEU A 195 -0.29 -15.24 9.50
CA LEU A 195 -0.56 -14.65 8.18
C LEU A 195 -1.72 -13.66 8.25
N GLU A 196 -2.86 -14.08 8.81
CA GLU A 196 -4.04 -13.23 8.91
C GLU A 196 -3.77 -11.95 9.72
N TYR A 197 -3.00 -12.07 10.82
CA TYR A 197 -2.62 -10.91 11.63
C TYR A 197 -1.73 -9.93 10.85
N LEU A 198 -0.72 -10.43 10.15
CA LEU A 198 0.20 -9.60 9.36
C LEU A 198 -0.51 -8.93 8.19
N ASP A 199 -1.41 -9.65 7.55
CA ASP A 199 -2.18 -9.16 6.42
C ASP A 199 -3.20 -8.07 6.85
N LEU A 200 -3.87 -8.27 8.00
CA LEU A 200 -4.70 -7.25 8.63
C LEU A 200 -3.88 -5.99 8.97
N LEU A 201 -2.71 -6.16 9.57
CA LEU A 201 -1.83 -5.04 9.91
C LEU A 201 -1.42 -4.26 8.66
N LEU A 202 -1.02 -4.97 7.61
CA LEU A 202 -0.59 -4.34 6.37
C LEU A 202 -1.77 -3.63 5.67
N ARG A 203 -2.90 -4.28 5.48
CA ARG A 203 -4.02 -3.73 4.69
C ARG A 203 -4.84 -2.73 5.48
N VAL A 204 -5.33 -3.12 6.65
CA VAL A 204 -6.20 -2.26 7.47
C VAL A 204 -5.39 -1.16 8.15
N GLY A 205 -4.22 -1.50 8.70
CA GLY A 205 -3.32 -0.52 9.31
C GLY A 205 -2.86 0.55 8.32
N PHE A 206 -2.45 0.13 7.12
CA PHE A 206 -2.05 1.07 6.06
C PHE A 206 -3.23 1.93 5.60
N ALA A 207 -4.39 1.34 5.31
CA ALA A 207 -5.59 2.06 4.90
C ALA A 207 -6.03 3.08 5.97
N GLY A 208 -6.04 2.68 7.23
CA GLY A 208 -6.36 3.55 8.37
C GLY A 208 -5.38 4.71 8.50
N PHE A 209 -4.08 4.42 8.39
CA PHE A 209 -3.04 5.45 8.42
C PHE A 209 -3.20 6.46 7.28
N VAL A 210 -3.42 6.01 6.05
CA VAL A 210 -3.62 6.89 4.88
C VAL A 210 -4.88 7.72 5.05
N CYS A 211 -6.03 7.11 5.36
CA CYS A 211 -7.29 7.83 5.53
C CYS A 211 -7.24 8.86 6.67
N ALA A 212 -6.49 8.58 7.75
CA ALA A 212 -6.31 9.53 8.83
C ALA A 212 -5.48 10.76 8.42
N ASN A 213 -4.48 10.57 7.55
CA ASN A 213 -3.51 11.60 7.21
C ASN A 213 -3.66 12.15 5.78
N VAL A 214 -4.74 11.83 5.06
CA VAL A 214 -4.93 12.21 3.65
C VAL A 214 -4.96 13.73 3.41
N GLU A 215 -5.26 14.51 4.43
CA GLU A 215 -5.29 15.99 4.37
C GLU A 215 -3.93 16.60 4.01
N THR A 216 -2.83 15.89 4.29
CA THR A 216 -1.50 16.32 3.87
C THR A 216 -1.33 16.39 2.34
N LEU A 217 -2.21 15.72 1.57
CA LEU A 217 -2.22 15.79 0.10
C LEU A 217 -3.00 17.01 -0.43
N ALA A 218 -3.84 17.65 0.38
CA ALA A 218 -4.63 18.81 -0.01
C ALA A 218 -3.95 20.14 0.32
N ALA A 219 -3.07 20.16 1.33
CA ALA A 219 -2.41 21.38 1.80
C ALA A 219 -1.55 22.09 0.73
N GLU A 220 -1.35 21.48 -0.43
CA GLU A 220 -0.63 22.05 -1.56
C GLU A 220 -1.49 23.02 -2.39
N ALA A 221 -2.78 22.70 -2.57
CA ALA A 221 -3.66 23.50 -3.42
C ALA A 221 -3.87 24.92 -2.83
N ASP A 222 -3.88 25.02 -1.51
CA ASP A 222 -4.08 26.29 -0.81
C ASP A 222 -2.82 27.16 -0.74
N SER A 223 -1.62 26.56 -0.78
CA SER A 223 -0.36 27.30 -0.76
C SER A 223 -0.01 27.91 -2.12
N GLU A 224 -0.31 27.23 -3.23
CA GLU A 224 -0.09 27.76 -4.58
C GLU A 224 -1.03 28.94 -4.89
N ILE A 225 -2.28 28.90 -4.41
CA ILE A 225 -3.25 29.99 -4.59
C ILE A 225 -2.85 31.24 -3.77
N GLY A 226 -2.26 31.02 -2.58
CA GLY A 226 -1.83 32.13 -1.72
C GLY A 226 -0.56 32.86 -2.20
N GLU A 227 0.30 32.23 -2.98
CA GLU A 227 1.51 32.87 -3.55
C GLU A 227 1.19 33.71 -4.80
N GLU A 228 0.23 33.27 -5.64
CA GLU A 228 -0.18 34.07 -6.82
C GLU A 228 -0.87 35.39 -6.45
N ASP A 229 -1.68 35.42 -5.38
CA ASP A 229 -2.33 36.63 -4.92
C ASP A 229 -1.36 37.60 -4.21
N GLY A 230 -0.25 37.11 -3.66
CA GLY A 230 0.76 37.90 -2.97
C GLY A 230 1.68 38.71 -3.92
N ASP A 231 1.89 38.23 -5.14
CA ASP A 231 2.79 38.88 -6.12
C ASP A 231 2.07 39.97 -6.95
N ALA A 232 0.74 39.85 -7.11
CA ALA A 232 -0.07 40.86 -7.81
C ALA A 232 -0.18 42.20 -7.04
N GLY A 233 0.09 42.22 -5.73
CA GLY A 233 -0.02 43.41 -4.87
C GLY A 233 1.24 44.25 -4.75
N ARG A 234 2.41 43.81 -5.24
CA ARG A 234 3.70 44.49 -5.07
C ARG A 234 4.15 45.35 -6.25
N GLY A 235 3.37 45.45 -7.31
CA GLY A 235 3.74 46.10 -8.59
C GLY A 235 3.35 47.56 -8.81
N THR A 236 2.95 48.36 -7.80
CA THR A 236 2.58 49.75 -8.05
C THR A 236 3.10 50.69 -6.96
N THR A 237 4.43 50.84 -6.84
CA THR A 237 5.04 52.04 -6.25
C THR A 237 5.32 53.01 -7.37
N ALA A 238 4.38 53.94 -7.59
CA ALA A 238 4.54 55.08 -8.47
C ALA A 238 5.71 55.95 -7.98
N THR A 239 6.77 56.07 -8.78
CA THR A 239 7.85 57.02 -8.62
C THR A 239 7.29 58.39 -8.95
N VAL A 240 6.94 59.18 -7.94
CA VAL A 240 6.69 60.62 -8.11
C VAL A 240 8.05 61.31 -8.28
N SER A 241 8.37 61.69 -9.52
CA SER A 241 9.48 62.59 -9.82
C SER A 241 9.08 64.01 -9.42
N VAL A 242 9.71 64.54 -8.36
CA VAL A 242 9.67 65.99 -8.04
C VAL A 242 10.70 66.67 -8.91
N SER A 243 10.23 67.42 -9.90
CA SER A 243 11.01 68.40 -10.65
C SER A 243 11.16 69.63 -9.75
N SER A 244 12.38 69.95 -9.29
CA SER A 244 12.73 71.28 -8.77
C SER A 244 13.30 72.10 -9.92
N ALA A 245 12.57 73.14 -10.36
CA ALA A 245 13.10 74.28 -11.06
C ALA A 245 13.62 75.25 -10.02
N ASP A 246 14.87 75.65 -10.13
CA ASP A 246 15.49 76.96 -10.15
C ASP A 246 17.01 76.80 -10.10
#